data_6fdc092c63bd7cfea23826e79b7dc707
#
_entry.id   6fdc092c63bd7cfea23826e79b7dc707
#
_cell.length_a   1.000
_cell.length_b   1.000
_cell.length_c   1.000
_cell.angle_alpha   90.00
_cell.angle_beta   90.00
_cell.angle_gamma   90.00
#
_symmetry.space_group_name_H-M   'P 1'
#
loop_
_entity.id
_entity.type
_entity.pdbx_description
1 polymer ?
#
loop_
_entity_poly.entity_id
_entity_poly.type
_entity_poly.pdbx_seq_one_letter_code
_entity_poly.pdbx_strand_id
1 'polypeptide(L)'
;AFVAVIAISFALTTLDSATRLLRFNISEMGETIGLSSLSNRYVASGTAVTVIGAFAFYQVGGQTAGLALWQLFGTTNQILGGLTLLAATLYLIQKQRPYWPTALPMGFMLITTLVAMIIKLKDFWSKEANLLLFLGSGIFLLSIWLTAEAILRIIKSQQSN
;
A
#
# COMPACT_ATOMS: atom_id res chain seq x y z
N ALA A 1 19.54 2.18 -29.06
CA ALA A 1 19.94 0.85 -28.58
C ALA A 1 20.50 0.91 -27.14
N PHE A 2 21.53 1.75 -26.83
CA PHE A 2 22.21 1.76 -25.52
C PHE A 2 21.26 2.13 -24.35
N VAL A 3 20.46 3.18 -24.49
CA VAL A 3 19.47 3.60 -23.46
C VAL A 3 18.43 2.51 -23.18
N ALA A 4 17.99 1.79 -24.21
CA ALA A 4 17.05 0.68 -24.05
C ALA A 4 17.66 -0.47 -23.23
N VAL A 5 18.92 -0.80 -23.45
CA VAL A 5 19.63 -1.84 -22.68
C VAL A 5 19.73 -1.45 -21.21
N ILE A 6 20.08 -0.20 -20.91
CA ILE A 6 20.14 0.31 -19.53
C ILE A 6 18.77 0.23 -18.88
N ALA A 7 17.71 0.70 -19.56
CA ALA A 7 16.34 0.67 -19.02
C ALA A 7 15.88 -0.77 -18.75
N ILE A 8 16.14 -1.70 -19.66
CA ILE A 8 15.79 -3.11 -19.47
C ILE A 8 16.58 -3.73 -18.31
N SER A 9 17.88 -3.45 -18.22
CA SER A 9 18.70 -3.97 -17.10
C SER A 9 18.22 -3.45 -15.76
N PHE A 10 17.86 -2.17 -15.67
CA PHE A 10 17.26 -1.58 -14.47
C PHE A 10 15.92 -2.22 -14.11
N ALA A 11 15.04 -2.41 -15.10
CA ALA A 11 13.75 -3.06 -14.90
C ALA A 11 13.92 -4.51 -14.40
N LEU A 12 14.86 -5.28 -14.97
CA LEU A 12 15.13 -6.66 -14.56
C LEU A 12 15.66 -6.75 -13.12
N THR A 13 16.58 -5.86 -12.72
CA THR A 13 17.09 -5.83 -11.34
C THR A 13 16.02 -5.43 -10.34
N THR A 14 15.15 -4.51 -10.71
CA THR A 14 14.00 -4.11 -9.89
C THR A 14 13.00 -5.26 -9.73
N LEU A 15 12.70 -5.97 -10.82
CA LEU A 15 11.81 -7.14 -10.80
C LEU A 15 12.38 -8.27 -9.92
N ASP A 16 13.68 -8.56 -9.99
CA ASP A 16 14.33 -9.55 -9.13
C ASP A 16 14.17 -9.18 -7.65
N SER A 17 14.44 -7.93 -7.28
CA SER A 17 14.29 -7.45 -5.91
C SER A 17 12.85 -7.50 -5.43
N ALA A 18 11.89 -7.07 -6.26
CA ALA A 18 10.46 -7.12 -5.95
C ALA A 18 9.96 -8.55 -5.74
N THR A 19 10.41 -9.50 -6.58
CA THR A 19 10.05 -10.91 -6.47
C THR A 19 10.60 -11.52 -5.17
N ARG A 20 11.81 -11.16 -4.76
CA ARG A 20 12.38 -11.60 -3.47
C ARG A 20 11.60 -11.06 -2.29
N LEU A 21 11.21 -9.77 -2.30
CA LEU A 21 10.39 -9.18 -1.24
C LEU A 21 9.02 -9.84 -1.15
N LEU A 22 8.36 -10.08 -2.29
CA LEU A 22 7.07 -10.77 -2.32
C LEU A 22 7.19 -12.19 -1.76
N ARG A 23 8.26 -12.92 -2.09
CA ARG A 23 8.52 -14.24 -1.53
C ARG A 23 8.63 -14.20 0.00
N PHE A 24 9.35 -13.22 0.57
CA PHE A 24 9.45 -13.08 2.02
C PHE A 24 8.09 -12.81 2.66
N ASN A 25 7.31 -11.90 2.08
CA ASN A 25 5.96 -11.61 2.56
C ASN A 25 5.05 -12.86 2.52
N ILE A 26 5.10 -13.64 1.44
CA ILE A 26 4.34 -14.90 1.32
C ILE A 26 4.78 -15.90 2.38
N SER A 27 6.09 -16.04 2.60
CA SER A 27 6.64 -16.94 3.62
C SER A 27 6.19 -16.56 5.03
N GLU A 28 6.29 -15.28 5.38
CA GLU A 28 5.88 -14.73 6.67
C GLU A 28 4.36 -14.85 6.90
N MET A 29 3.57 -14.59 5.85
CA MET A 29 2.12 -14.84 5.91
C MET A 29 1.81 -16.31 6.12
N GLY A 30 2.54 -17.21 5.44
CA GLY A 30 2.39 -18.65 5.60
C GLY A 30 2.66 -19.12 7.04
N GLU A 31 3.69 -18.59 7.67
CA GLU A 31 4.01 -18.85 9.07
C GLU A 31 2.92 -18.33 10.02
N THR A 32 2.44 -17.11 9.78
CA THR A 32 1.40 -16.47 10.61
C THR A 32 0.07 -17.21 10.55
N ILE A 33 -0.29 -17.76 9.37
CA ILE A 33 -1.55 -18.51 9.15
C ILE A 33 -1.40 -20.00 9.51
N GLY A 34 -0.19 -20.48 9.81
CA GLY A 34 0.09 -21.88 10.11
C GLY A 34 0.18 -22.79 8.88
N LEU A 35 0.33 -22.22 7.68
CA LEU A 35 0.53 -22.95 6.42
C LEU A 35 2.02 -23.19 6.18
N SER A 36 2.58 -24.24 6.81
CA SER A 36 3.99 -24.61 6.72
C SER A 36 4.51 -24.83 5.28
N SER A 37 3.62 -25.18 4.36
CA SER A 37 3.98 -25.32 2.93
C SER A 37 4.42 -24.01 2.30
N LEU A 38 3.81 -22.87 2.67
CA LEU A 38 4.18 -21.55 2.17
C LEU A 38 5.46 -21.00 2.81
N SER A 39 5.86 -21.53 3.96
CA SER A 39 7.15 -21.20 4.59
C SER A 39 8.34 -21.80 3.82
N ASN A 40 8.10 -22.81 2.96
CA ASN A 40 9.15 -23.36 2.10
C ASN A 40 9.56 -22.38 1.03
N ARG A 41 10.88 -22.09 0.96
CA ARG A 41 11.48 -21.13 0.03
C ARG A 41 11.08 -21.34 -1.44
N TYR A 42 10.99 -22.60 -1.88
CA TYR A 42 10.67 -22.93 -3.28
C TYR A 42 9.19 -22.75 -3.57
N VAL A 43 8.33 -23.13 -2.64
CA VAL A 43 6.88 -22.94 -2.75
C VAL A 43 6.54 -21.46 -2.72
N ALA A 44 7.09 -20.70 -1.79
CA ALA A 44 6.90 -19.25 -1.72
C ALA A 44 7.37 -18.54 -3.00
N SER A 45 8.52 -18.95 -3.56
CA SER A 45 9.02 -18.41 -4.84
C SER A 45 8.12 -18.75 -6.01
N GLY A 46 7.67 -20.00 -6.11
CA GLY A 46 6.72 -20.45 -7.15
C GLY A 46 5.40 -19.69 -7.07
N THR A 47 4.85 -19.52 -5.88
CA THR A 47 3.64 -18.72 -5.63
C THR A 47 3.85 -17.26 -6.04
N ALA A 48 4.98 -16.64 -5.64
CA ALA A 48 5.29 -15.27 -6.03
C ALA A 48 5.31 -15.08 -7.55
N VAL A 49 6.03 -15.94 -8.27
CA VAL A 49 6.14 -15.89 -9.74
C VAL A 49 4.78 -16.12 -10.40
N THR A 50 3.99 -17.07 -9.91
CA THR A 50 2.66 -17.37 -10.42
C THR A 50 1.71 -16.18 -10.23
N VAL A 51 1.72 -15.54 -9.07
CA VAL A 51 0.91 -14.34 -8.79
C VAL A 51 1.33 -13.19 -9.70
N ILE A 52 2.63 -12.90 -9.81
CA ILE A 52 3.14 -11.84 -10.71
C ILE A 52 2.74 -12.13 -12.16
N GLY A 53 2.90 -13.36 -12.63
CA GLY A 53 2.51 -13.79 -13.96
C GLY A 53 1.01 -13.63 -14.20
N ALA A 54 0.18 -14.03 -13.24
CA ALA A 54 -1.27 -13.85 -13.32
C ALA A 54 -1.62 -12.36 -13.48
N PHE A 55 -1.05 -11.46 -12.67
CA PHE A 55 -1.29 -10.01 -12.78
C PHE A 55 -0.74 -9.39 -14.07
N ALA A 56 0.31 -9.98 -14.66
CA ALA A 56 0.87 -9.50 -15.93
C ALA A 56 0.00 -9.86 -17.14
N PHE A 57 -0.65 -11.02 -17.13
CA PHE A 57 -1.41 -11.53 -18.28
C PHE A 57 -2.93 -11.39 -18.13
N TYR A 58 -3.45 -11.36 -16.90
CA TYR A 58 -4.88 -11.17 -16.67
C TYR A 58 -5.31 -9.74 -17.01
N GLN A 59 -6.40 -9.62 -17.76
CA GLN A 59 -6.92 -8.31 -18.19
C GLN A 59 -8.15 -7.90 -17.37
N VAL A 60 -8.15 -6.65 -16.92
CA VAL A 60 -9.27 -6.02 -16.22
C VAL A 60 -9.59 -4.70 -16.91
N GLY A 61 -10.80 -4.53 -17.42
CA GLY A 61 -11.23 -3.30 -18.08
C GLY A 61 -10.37 -2.90 -19.29
N GLY A 62 -9.87 -3.85 -20.08
CA GLY A 62 -9.07 -3.61 -21.29
C GLY A 62 -7.59 -3.30 -21.04
N GLN A 63 -7.10 -3.42 -19.81
CA GLN A 63 -5.68 -3.29 -19.47
C GLN A 63 -5.23 -4.45 -18.57
N THR A 64 -3.92 -4.68 -18.46
CA THR A 64 -3.39 -5.72 -17.57
C THR A 64 -3.74 -5.42 -16.10
N ALA A 65 -4.05 -6.46 -15.33
CA ALA A 65 -4.45 -6.31 -13.93
C ALA A 65 -3.38 -5.57 -13.09
N GLY A 66 -2.08 -5.80 -13.38
CA GLY A 66 -0.99 -5.07 -12.74
C GLY A 66 -1.06 -3.57 -12.99
N LEU A 67 -1.35 -3.14 -14.23
CA LEU A 67 -1.50 -1.73 -14.58
C LEU A 67 -2.77 -1.13 -13.97
N ALA A 68 -3.85 -1.90 -13.91
CA ALA A 68 -5.08 -1.47 -13.23
C ALA A 68 -4.85 -1.23 -11.73
N LEU A 69 -4.11 -2.12 -11.05
CA LEU A 69 -3.74 -1.98 -9.64
C LEU A 69 -2.80 -0.80 -9.37
N TRP A 70 -2.02 -0.37 -10.36
CA TRP A 70 -1.16 0.81 -10.25
C TRP A 70 -1.93 2.06 -9.80
N GLN A 71 -3.20 2.15 -10.18
CA GLN A 71 -4.07 3.26 -9.78
C GLN A 71 -4.32 3.29 -8.26
N LEU A 72 -4.30 2.13 -7.59
CA LEU A 72 -4.45 2.02 -6.13
C LEU A 72 -3.13 2.18 -5.39
N PHE A 73 -2.00 1.93 -6.06
CA PHE A 73 -0.66 2.01 -5.46
C PHE A 73 -0.36 3.40 -4.89
N GLY A 74 -0.69 4.47 -5.61
CA GLY A 74 -0.49 5.83 -5.14
C GLY A 74 -1.24 6.11 -3.83
N THR A 75 -2.48 5.65 -3.71
CA THR A 75 -3.29 5.82 -2.50
C THR A 75 -2.73 5.02 -1.32
N THR A 76 -2.31 3.78 -1.56
CA THR A 76 -1.70 2.94 -0.52
C THR A 76 -0.39 3.57 -0.01
N ASN A 77 0.42 4.12 -0.90
CA ASN A 77 1.65 4.82 -0.55
C ASN A 77 1.39 6.09 0.27
N GLN A 78 0.33 6.84 -0.05
CA GLN A 78 -0.10 8.00 0.73
C GLN A 78 -0.55 7.62 2.14
N ILE A 79 -1.28 6.51 2.31
CA ILE A 79 -1.66 5.97 3.63
C ILE A 79 -0.41 5.67 4.44
N LEU A 80 0.58 4.98 3.85
CA LEU A 80 1.84 4.65 4.51
C LEU A 80 2.60 5.92 4.94
N GLY A 81 2.65 6.94 4.08
CA GLY A 81 3.22 8.25 4.41
C GLY A 81 2.47 8.93 5.56
N GLY A 82 1.14 8.88 5.55
CA GLY A 82 0.30 9.39 6.65
C GLY A 82 0.57 8.69 7.98
N LEU A 83 0.73 7.36 7.98
CA LEU A 83 1.10 6.58 9.16
C LEU A 83 2.49 6.93 9.68
N THR A 84 3.45 7.14 8.81
CA THR A 84 4.81 7.54 9.17
C THR A 84 4.79 8.92 9.86
N LEU A 85 4.02 9.87 9.30
CA LEU A 85 3.85 11.20 9.91
C LEU A 85 3.08 11.13 11.24
N LEU A 86 2.11 10.21 11.38
CA LEU A 86 1.44 9.96 12.65
C LEU A 86 2.43 9.47 13.71
N ALA A 87 3.24 8.47 13.39
CA ALA A 87 4.24 7.95 14.30
C ALA A 87 5.24 9.05 14.74
N ALA A 88 5.70 9.87 13.79
CA ALA A 88 6.58 11.00 14.05
C ALA A 88 5.88 12.05 14.94
N THR A 89 4.61 12.37 14.69
CA THR A 89 3.83 13.33 15.47
C THR A 89 3.66 12.86 16.92
N LEU A 90 3.29 11.59 17.12
CA LEU A 90 3.15 11.00 18.45
C LEU A 90 4.49 10.98 19.20
N TYR A 91 5.59 10.67 18.52
CA TYR A 91 6.92 10.71 19.11
C TYR A 91 7.30 12.13 19.58
N LEU A 92 7.00 13.16 18.76
CA LEU A 92 7.28 14.55 19.14
C LEU A 92 6.44 15.00 20.34
N ILE A 93 5.16 14.61 20.40
CA ILE A 93 4.28 14.88 21.56
C ILE A 93 4.86 14.25 22.82
N GLN A 94 5.27 12.97 22.77
CA GLN A 94 5.87 12.29 23.93
C GLN A 94 7.18 12.93 24.39
N LYS A 95 7.94 13.53 23.46
CA LYS A 95 9.18 14.26 23.75
C LYS A 95 8.97 15.72 24.12
N GLN A 96 7.73 16.17 24.28
CA GLN A 96 7.39 17.58 24.59
C GLN A 96 8.01 18.57 23.58
N ARG A 97 8.10 18.16 22.32
CA ARG A 97 8.61 18.96 21.22
C ARG A 97 7.47 19.50 20.34
N PRO A 98 7.68 20.62 19.63
CA PRO A 98 6.69 21.13 18.68
C PRO A 98 6.34 20.05 17.64
N TYR A 99 5.08 19.62 17.57
CA TYR A 99 4.60 18.57 16.67
C TYR A 99 3.90 19.11 15.41
N TRP A 100 3.67 20.41 15.32
CA TRP A 100 3.00 21.06 14.19
C TRP A 100 3.65 20.78 12.82
N PRO A 101 4.99 20.71 12.69
CA PRO A 101 5.64 20.45 11.41
C PRO A 101 5.30 19.06 10.83
N THR A 102 4.93 18.11 11.66
CA THR A 102 4.53 16.75 11.22
C THR A 102 3.01 16.56 11.21
N ALA A 103 2.28 17.20 12.13
CA ALA A 103 0.83 17.09 12.23
C ALA A 103 0.11 17.75 11.04
N LEU A 104 0.59 18.90 10.57
CA LEU A 104 -0.04 19.62 9.46
C LEU A 104 0.09 18.86 8.12
N PRO A 105 1.28 18.39 7.69
CA PRO A 105 1.39 17.53 6.52
C PRO A 105 0.63 16.20 6.65
N MET A 106 0.59 15.60 7.85
CA MET A 106 -0.20 14.40 8.12
C MET A 106 -1.68 14.64 7.85
N GLY A 107 -2.26 15.69 8.41
CA GLY A 107 -3.66 16.05 8.20
C GLY A 107 -3.96 16.29 6.71
N PHE A 108 -3.11 17.02 6.02
CA PHE A 108 -3.23 17.25 4.58
C PHE A 108 -3.20 15.93 3.78
N MET A 109 -2.25 15.04 4.07
CA MET A 109 -2.15 13.75 3.39
C MET A 109 -3.37 12.86 3.64
N LEU A 110 -3.86 12.78 4.86
CA LEU A 110 -5.05 11.99 5.19
C LEU A 110 -6.29 12.50 4.46
N ILE A 111 -6.53 13.81 4.46
CA ILE A 111 -7.67 14.42 3.75
C ILE A 111 -7.57 14.18 2.25
N THR A 112 -6.41 14.45 1.63
CA THR A 112 -6.21 14.26 0.19
C THR A 112 -6.36 12.81 -0.22
N THR A 113 -5.91 11.87 0.62
CA THR A 113 -6.07 10.43 0.39
C THR A 113 -7.53 10.02 0.39
N LEU A 114 -8.32 10.47 1.38
CA LEU A 114 -9.75 10.18 1.44
C LEU A 114 -10.51 10.74 0.24
N VAL A 115 -10.24 12.00 -0.14
CA VAL A 115 -10.87 12.63 -1.31
C VAL A 115 -10.48 11.90 -2.60
N ALA A 116 -9.20 11.61 -2.80
CA ALA A 116 -8.73 10.85 -3.98
C ALA A 116 -9.39 9.48 -4.07
N MET A 117 -9.58 8.80 -2.93
CA MET A 117 -10.19 7.48 -2.89
C MET A 117 -11.68 7.52 -3.24
N ILE A 118 -12.43 8.52 -2.77
CA ILE A 118 -13.83 8.71 -3.14
C ILE A 118 -13.96 8.89 -4.67
N ILE A 119 -13.09 9.72 -5.27
CA ILE A 119 -13.09 9.96 -6.71
C ILE A 119 -12.79 8.66 -7.47
N LYS A 120 -11.79 7.89 -7.03
CA LYS A 120 -11.43 6.62 -7.65
C LYS A 120 -12.53 5.56 -7.53
N LEU A 121 -13.17 5.45 -6.38
CA LEU A 121 -14.29 4.51 -6.20
C LEU A 121 -15.47 4.82 -7.12
N LYS A 122 -15.79 6.11 -7.33
CA LYS A 122 -16.80 6.52 -8.31
C LYS A 122 -16.42 6.13 -9.75
N ASP A 123 -15.14 6.32 -10.12
CA ASP A 123 -14.62 5.92 -11.43
C ASP A 123 -14.66 4.40 -11.64
N PHE A 124 -14.28 3.62 -10.63
CA PHE A 124 -14.34 2.16 -10.68
C PHE A 124 -15.77 1.63 -10.77
N TRP A 125 -16.71 2.28 -10.07
CA TRP A 125 -18.12 1.97 -10.17
C TRP A 125 -18.65 2.21 -11.59
N SER A 126 -18.33 3.36 -12.18
CA SER A 126 -18.81 3.70 -13.54
C SER A 126 -18.20 2.82 -14.64
N LYS A 127 -17.03 2.24 -14.40
CA LYS A 127 -16.31 1.34 -15.32
C LYS A 127 -16.60 -0.15 -15.10
N GLU A 128 -17.49 -0.48 -14.16
CA GLU A 128 -17.81 -1.87 -13.76
C GLU A 128 -16.55 -2.69 -13.37
N ALA A 129 -15.53 -2.03 -12.89
CA ALA A 129 -14.26 -2.65 -12.50
C ALA A 129 -14.36 -3.30 -11.11
N ASN A 130 -15.15 -4.38 -10.99
CA ASN A 130 -15.51 -5.02 -9.73
C ASN A 130 -14.32 -5.38 -8.83
N LEU A 131 -13.22 -5.88 -9.40
CA LEU A 131 -12.00 -6.19 -8.64
C LEU A 131 -11.40 -4.94 -8.01
N LEU A 132 -11.27 -3.86 -8.78
CA LEU A 132 -10.72 -2.59 -8.31
C LEU A 132 -11.65 -1.92 -7.30
N LEU A 133 -12.96 -2.05 -7.51
CA LEU A 133 -13.96 -1.56 -6.57
C LEU A 133 -13.86 -2.27 -5.23
N PHE A 134 -13.75 -3.60 -5.22
CA PHE A 134 -13.60 -4.40 -4.00
C PHE A 134 -12.30 -4.05 -3.25
N LEU A 135 -11.17 -4.07 -3.93
CA LEU A 135 -9.87 -3.73 -3.33
C LEU A 135 -9.83 -2.27 -2.88
N GLY A 136 -10.35 -1.36 -3.71
CA GLY A 136 -10.44 0.06 -3.40
C GLY A 136 -11.31 0.35 -2.18
N SER A 137 -12.45 -0.33 -2.05
CA SER A 137 -13.32 -0.20 -0.87
C SER A 137 -12.61 -0.67 0.40
N GLY A 138 -11.86 -1.76 0.34
CA GLY A 138 -11.04 -2.23 1.47
C GLY A 138 -9.99 -1.19 1.90
N ILE A 139 -9.26 -0.62 0.93
CA ILE A 139 -8.27 0.44 1.20
C ILE A 139 -8.94 1.71 1.75
N PHE A 140 -10.13 2.06 1.25
CA PHE A 140 -10.89 3.21 1.74
C PHE A 140 -11.32 3.05 3.19
N LEU A 141 -11.86 1.88 3.57
CA LEU A 141 -12.22 1.56 4.94
C LEU A 141 -11.00 1.60 5.88
N LEU A 142 -9.87 1.04 5.44
CA LEU A 142 -8.59 1.14 6.14
C LEU A 142 -8.17 2.59 6.34
N SER A 143 -8.28 3.43 5.31
CA SER A 143 -7.94 4.86 5.39
C SER A 143 -8.79 5.61 6.41
N ILE A 144 -10.09 5.33 6.46
CA ILE A 144 -11.01 5.92 7.45
C ILE A 144 -10.61 5.45 8.85
N TRP A 145 -10.40 4.15 9.05
CA TRP A 145 -10.02 3.62 10.35
C TRP A 145 -8.70 4.22 10.84
N LEU A 146 -7.68 4.29 9.97
CA LEU A 146 -6.38 4.88 10.33
C LEU A 146 -6.48 6.37 10.65
N THR A 147 -7.33 7.11 9.92
CA THR A 147 -7.60 8.52 10.21
C THR A 147 -8.25 8.70 11.58
N ALA A 148 -9.24 7.88 11.90
CA ALA A 148 -9.90 7.89 13.21
C ALA A 148 -8.92 7.53 14.33
N GLU A 149 -8.12 6.48 14.15
CA GLU A 149 -7.09 6.06 15.10
C GLU A 149 -6.04 7.16 15.32
N ALA A 150 -5.61 7.85 14.25
CA ALA A 150 -4.68 8.97 14.33
C ALA A 150 -5.22 10.09 15.22
N ILE A 151 -6.46 10.49 15.00
CA ILE A 151 -7.13 11.54 15.79
C ILE A 151 -7.26 11.12 17.25
N LEU A 152 -7.74 9.91 17.52
CA LEU A 152 -7.93 9.39 18.87
C LEU A 152 -6.61 9.32 19.65
N ARG A 153 -5.53 8.86 19.01
CA ARG A 153 -4.22 8.78 19.66
C ARG A 153 -3.61 10.14 19.97
N ILE A 154 -3.79 11.12 19.09
CA ILE A 154 -3.31 12.49 19.34
C ILE A 154 -4.07 13.10 20.52
N ILE A 155 -5.41 12.98 20.56
CA ILE A 155 -6.24 13.49 21.65
C ILE A 155 -5.85 12.83 22.98
N LYS A 156 -5.74 11.51 23.01
CA LYS A 156 -5.34 10.75 24.20
C LYS A 156 -3.94 11.11 24.68
N SER A 157 -3.01 11.31 23.78
CA SER A 157 -1.64 11.69 24.12
C SER A 157 -1.54 13.11 24.72
N GLN A 158 -2.44 14.01 24.30
CA GLN A 158 -2.51 15.36 24.91
C GLN A 158 -3.16 15.38 26.30
N GLN A 159 -4.04 14.44 26.60
CA GLN A 159 -4.69 14.33 27.92
C GLN A 159 -3.79 13.68 28.98
N SER A 160 -2.76 12.95 28.56
CA SER A 160 -1.82 12.25 29.45
C SER A 160 -0.60 13.08 29.83
N ASN A 161 -0.48 14.30 29.32
CA ASN A 161 0.54 15.29 29.63
C ASN A 161 -0.05 16.48 30.38
#